data_03007dbc7f50b93e68e0e417ed9cccab
#
_entry.id   03007dbc7f50b93e68e0e417ed9cccab
#
_cell.length_a   1.000
_cell.length_b   1.000
_cell.length_c   1.000
_cell.angle_alpha   90.00
_cell.angle_beta   90.00
_cell.angle_gamma   90.00
#
_symmetry.space_group_name_H-M   'P 1'
#
loop_
_entity.id
_entity.type
_entity.pdbx_description
1 polymer ?
#
loop_
_entity_poly.entity_id
_entity_poly.type
_entity_poly.pdbx_seq_one_letter_code
_entity_poly.pdbx_strand_id
1 'polypeptide(L)'
;MERSKVAIIIPAYNEEATILNVINKVEKYGVPIIINDCSSDKTQELINYQDNKVLYYKNPKNIGYEKSIQKGFEIAIKNNFDYLITYDADNQHFPEDILQIKQYLMEGNSIVIGERENFQRFSEKLFSKVFKFFFDIEDPLTGLKGYNSEVFIDNNQVFDSNFLVGTELLTLSLIKKKKVAKFKIKTFQRTGNSRYGLFIKGNFKILRALFFCIILCLKK
;
A
#
# COMPACT_ATOMS: atom_id res chain seq x y z
N MET A 1 -24.08 0.72 16.73
CA MET A 1 -22.97 1.28 15.93
C MET A 1 -22.65 0.29 14.82
N GLU A 2 -22.85 0.66 13.59
CA GLU A 2 -22.49 -0.17 12.43
C GLU A 2 -20.97 -0.43 12.48
N ARG A 3 -20.57 -1.67 12.28
CA ARG A 3 -19.15 -2.05 12.42
C ARG A 3 -18.40 -1.51 11.21
N SER A 4 -17.45 -0.59 11.43
CA SER A 4 -16.63 0.00 10.35
C SER A 4 -16.04 -1.07 9.45
N LYS A 5 -16.25 -0.94 8.13
CA LYS A 5 -15.82 -1.91 7.12
C LYS A 5 -14.37 -1.64 6.70
N VAL A 6 -13.55 -2.67 6.75
CA VAL A 6 -12.12 -2.62 6.37
C VAL A 6 -11.91 -3.36 5.06
N ALA A 7 -11.33 -2.68 4.07
CA ALA A 7 -10.80 -3.26 2.85
C ALA A 7 -9.28 -3.45 2.97
N ILE A 8 -8.79 -4.64 2.59
CA ILE A 8 -7.36 -4.94 2.53
C ILE A 8 -6.98 -5.09 1.06
N ILE A 9 -6.31 -4.08 0.52
CA ILE A 9 -5.96 -3.97 -0.89
C ILE A 9 -4.64 -4.68 -1.15
N ILE A 10 -4.67 -5.72 -1.99
CA ILE A 10 -3.54 -6.60 -2.27
C ILE A 10 -3.26 -6.61 -3.77
N PRO A 11 -2.33 -5.78 -4.25
CA PRO A 11 -1.86 -5.87 -5.63
C PRO A 11 -0.99 -7.13 -5.80
N ALA A 12 -1.29 -7.95 -6.80
CA ALA A 12 -0.58 -9.19 -7.07
C ALA A 12 -0.09 -9.26 -8.52
N TYR A 13 1.18 -9.58 -8.71
CA TYR A 13 1.77 -9.86 -10.02
C TYR A 13 2.80 -10.97 -9.87
N ASN A 14 2.48 -12.17 -10.41
CA ASN A 14 3.30 -13.38 -10.31
C ASN A 14 3.65 -13.73 -8.84
N GLU A 15 2.63 -13.98 -8.05
CA GLU A 15 2.72 -14.28 -6.61
C GLU A 15 2.10 -15.65 -6.28
N GLU A 16 2.22 -16.64 -7.20
CA GLU A 16 1.67 -17.99 -7.01
C GLU A 16 2.16 -18.68 -5.73
N ALA A 17 3.40 -18.39 -5.30
CA ALA A 17 3.99 -18.98 -4.12
C ALA A 17 3.41 -18.45 -2.79
N THR A 18 2.81 -17.27 -2.78
CA THR A 18 2.45 -16.54 -1.54
C THR A 18 0.99 -16.13 -1.44
N ILE A 19 0.30 -15.95 -2.56
CA ILE A 19 -1.02 -15.31 -2.60
C ILE A 19 -2.08 -16.01 -1.72
N LEU A 20 -2.17 -17.34 -1.76
CA LEU A 20 -3.12 -18.09 -0.93
C LEU A 20 -2.87 -17.92 0.56
N ASN A 21 -1.58 -17.98 0.96
CA ASN A 21 -1.20 -17.80 2.35
C ASN A 21 -1.53 -16.39 2.84
N VAL A 22 -1.29 -15.37 1.99
CA VAL A 22 -1.62 -13.98 2.31
C VAL A 22 -3.12 -13.82 2.48
N ILE A 23 -3.96 -14.29 1.54
CA ILE A 23 -5.42 -14.21 1.63
C ILE A 23 -5.93 -14.83 2.94
N ASN A 24 -5.53 -16.08 3.23
CA ASN A 24 -5.97 -16.81 4.42
C ASN A 24 -5.55 -16.13 5.74
N LYS A 25 -4.41 -15.41 5.73
CA LYS A 25 -3.94 -14.67 6.92
C LYS A 25 -4.71 -13.39 7.17
N VAL A 26 -5.09 -12.67 6.11
CA VAL A 26 -5.67 -11.33 6.27
C VAL A 26 -7.20 -11.32 6.31
N GLU A 27 -7.89 -12.33 5.78
CA GLU A 27 -9.37 -12.39 5.68
C GLU A 27 -10.08 -12.20 7.03
N LYS A 28 -9.47 -12.59 8.13
CA LYS A 28 -10.02 -12.41 9.48
C LYS A 28 -9.98 -10.96 10.00
N TYR A 29 -9.23 -10.08 9.34
CA TYR A 29 -9.07 -8.68 9.75
C TYR A 29 -9.90 -7.70 8.92
N GLY A 30 -10.27 -8.08 7.69
CA GLY A 30 -11.05 -7.27 6.77
C GLY A 30 -11.33 -8.03 5.49
N VAL A 31 -11.96 -7.40 4.52
CA VAL A 31 -12.27 -8.00 3.22
C VAL A 31 -11.07 -7.81 2.29
N PRO A 32 -10.41 -8.89 1.83
CA PRO A 32 -9.35 -8.78 0.85
C PRO A 32 -9.90 -8.31 -0.51
N ILE A 33 -9.26 -7.31 -1.09
CA ILE A 33 -9.49 -6.85 -2.46
C ILE A 33 -8.23 -7.13 -3.28
N ILE A 34 -8.28 -8.18 -4.09
CA ILE A 34 -7.12 -8.64 -4.85
C ILE A 34 -7.15 -8.00 -6.23
N ILE A 35 -6.08 -7.29 -6.57
CA ILE A 35 -5.88 -6.71 -7.90
C ILE A 35 -4.76 -7.49 -8.60
N ASN A 36 -5.14 -8.42 -9.47
CA ASN A 36 -4.19 -9.17 -10.28
C ASN A 36 -3.73 -8.31 -11.47
N ASP A 37 -2.47 -7.90 -11.43
CA ASP A 37 -1.88 -7.03 -12.45
C ASP A 37 -1.40 -7.81 -13.69
N CYS A 38 -2.30 -8.64 -14.25
CA CYS A 38 -2.04 -9.46 -15.42
C CYS A 38 -0.91 -10.49 -15.20
N SER A 39 -1.00 -11.27 -14.10
CA SER A 39 -0.04 -12.36 -13.81
C SER A 39 -0.02 -13.40 -14.93
N SER A 40 1.16 -13.95 -15.20
CA SER A 40 1.43 -14.99 -16.19
C SER A 40 1.67 -16.37 -15.58
N ASP A 41 1.78 -16.46 -14.26
CA ASP A 41 1.90 -17.69 -13.48
C ASP A 41 0.52 -18.19 -12.98
N LYS A 42 0.49 -19.10 -12.03
CA LYS A 42 -0.75 -19.66 -11.46
C LYS A 42 -1.48 -18.74 -10.48
N THR A 43 -1.02 -17.50 -10.26
CA THR A 43 -1.66 -16.54 -9.34
C THR A 43 -3.15 -16.39 -9.62
N GLN A 44 -3.55 -16.27 -10.90
CA GLN A 44 -4.94 -16.15 -11.32
C GLN A 44 -5.78 -17.36 -10.91
N GLU A 45 -5.27 -18.55 -11.20
CA GLU A 45 -5.95 -19.81 -10.91
C GLU A 45 -6.18 -19.96 -9.40
N LEU A 46 -5.15 -19.69 -8.60
CA LEU A 46 -5.19 -19.79 -7.15
C LEU A 46 -6.21 -18.83 -6.52
N ILE A 47 -6.35 -17.61 -7.03
CA ILE A 47 -7.33 -16.65 -6.53
C ILE A 47 -8.76 -17.12 -6.83
N ASN A 48 -9.02 -17.71 -8.00
CA ASN A 48 -10.34 -18.18 -8.39
C ASN A 48 -10.91 -19.26 -7.45
N TYR A 49 -10.05 -20.01 -6.76
CA TYR A 49 -10.48 -20.96 -5.72
C TYR A 49 -10.99 -20.33 -4.42
N GLN A 50 -10.85 -19.00 -4.27
CA GLN A 50 -11.28 -18.25 -3.08
C GLN A 50 -12.64 -17.55 -3.25
N ASP A 51 -13.52 -18.08 -4.11
CA ASP A 51 -14.86 -17.56 -4.35
C ASP A 51 -15.62 -17.25 -3.06
N ASN A 52 -16.24 -16.07 -3.00
CA ASN A 52 -16.99 -15.51 -1.87
C ASN A 52 -16.20 -14.98 -0.66
N LYS A 53 -14.88 -15.12 -0.61
CA LYS A 53 -14.06 -14.58 0.49
C LYS A 53 -13.32 -13.30 0.12
N VAL A 54 -13.16 -13.03 -1.16
CA VAL A 54 -12.38 -11.91 -1.68
C VAL A 54 -13.15 -11.13 -2.74
N LEU A 55 -12.91 -9.82 -2.81
CA LEU A 55 -13.23 -9.05 -4.00
C LEU A 55 -12.06 -9.14 -4.97
N TYR A 56 -12.32 -9.47 -6.21
CA TYR A 56 -11.27 -9.76 -7.17
C TYR A 56 -11.42 -8.90 -8.43
N TYR A 57 -10.29 -8.40 -8.94
CA TYR A 57 -10.22 -7.71 -10.22
C TYR A 57 -8.92 -8.07 -10.95
N LYS A 58 -9.01 -8.34 -12.26
CA LYS A 58 -7.85 -8.58 -13.12
C LYS A 58 -7.66 -7.41 -14.07
N ASN A 59 -6.48 -6.83 -14.08
CA ASN A 59 -6.10 -5.85 -15.06
C ASN A 59 -5.93 -6.52 -16.45
N PRO A 60 -6.38 -5.89 -17.54
CA PRO A 60 -6.26 -6.46 -18.90
C PRO A 60 -4.81 -6.51 -19.39
N LYS A 61 -3.93 -5.71 -18.79
CA LYS A 61 -2.47 -5.69 -19.02
C LYS A 61 -1.77 -5.30 -17.72
N ASN A 62 -0.47 -5.54 -17.62
CA ASN A 62 0.32 -5.05 -16.49
C ASN A 62 0.37 -3.51 -16.52
N ILE A 63 -0.23 -2.88 -15.51
CA ILE A 63 -0.31 -1.42 -15.36
C ILE A 63 0.56 -0.90 -14.20
N GLY A 64 1.18 -1.82 -13.46
CA GLY A 64 2.08 -1.54 -12.34
C GLY A 64 1.39 -1.42 -10.99
N TYR A 65 2.21 -1.49 -9.95
CA TYR A 65 1.78 -1.52 -8.55
C TYR A 65 0.87 -0.33 -8.20
N GLU A 66 1.28 0.87 -8.58
CA GLU A 66 0.59 2.13 -8.27
C GLU A 66 -0.85 2.14 -8.78
N LYS A 67 -1.04 1.79 -10.05
CA LYS A 67 -2.37 1.76 -10.66
C LYS A 67 -3.23 0.61 -10.14
N SER A 68 -2.61 -0.50 -9.78
CA SER A 68 -3.31 -1.62 -9.13
C SER A 68 -3.84 -1.23 -7.74
N ILE A 69 -3.06 -0.51 -6.93
CA ILE A 69 -3.57 0.04 -5.66
C ILE A 69 -4.71 1.04 -5.90
N GLN A 70 -4.55 1.97 -6.86
CA GLN A 70 -5.64 2.90 -7.20
C GLN A 70 -6.93 2.15 -7.52
N LYS A 71 -6.84 1.10 -8.35
CA LYS A 71 -7.98 0.26 -8.71
C LYS A 71 -8.62 -0.41 -7.49
N GLY A 72 -7.80 -0.90 -6.56
CA GLY A 72 -8.27 -1.46 -5.30
C GLY A 72 -9.01 -0.43 -4.44
N PHE A 73 -8.52 0.79 -4.36
CA PHE A 73 -9.18 1.89 -3.64
C PHE A 73 -10.52 2.27 -4.30
N GLU A 74 -10.58 2.37 -5.63
CA GLU A 74 -11.83 2.62 -6.37
C GLU A 74 -12.89 1.56 -6.06
N ILE A 75 -12.51 0.27 -6.06
CA ILE A 75 -13.41 -0.83 -5.72
C ILE A 75 -13.86 -0.72 -4.26
N ALA A 76 -12.97 -0.40 -3.34
CA ALA A 76 -13.30 -0.24 -1.93
C ALA A 76 -14.30 0.91 -1.70
N ILE A 77 -14.10 2.07 -2.32
CA ILE A 77 -15.04 3.21 -2.24
C ILE A 77 -16.40 2.82 -2.81
N LYS A 78 -16.44 2.18 -3.98
CA LYS A 78 -17.69 1.72 -4.60
C LYS A 78 -18.49 0.75 -3.71
N ASN A 79 -17.81 0.00 -2.85
CA ASN A 79 -18.42 -0.96 -1.91
C ASN A 79 -18.59 -0.39 -0.49
N ASN A 80 -18.45 0.93 -0.30
CA ASN A 80 -18.65 1.65 0.97
C ASN A 80 -17.78 1.10 2.10
N PHE A 81 -16.48 0.92 1.86
CA PHE A 81 -15.50 0.65 2.90
C PHE A 81 -15.02 1.95 3.54
N ASP A 82 -14.95 1.97 4.88
CA ASP A 82 -14.53 3.12 5.66
C ASP A 82 -13.00 3.24 5.73
N TYR A 83 -12.32 2.10 5.81
CA TYR A 83 -10.87 2.02 5.96
C TYR A 83 -10.24 1.19 4.85
N LEU A 84 -9.19 1.73 4.24
CA LEU A 84 -8.43 1.15 3.14
C LEU A 84 -7.02 0.82 3.64
N ILE A 85 -6.65 -0.46 3.68
CA ILE A 85 -5.33 -0.90 4.13
C ILE A 85 -4.60 -1.53 2.96
N THR A 86 -3.44 -1.00 2.58
CA THR A 86 -2.56 -1.63 1.59
C THR A 86 -1.75 -2.74 2.25
N TYR A 87 -1.62 -3.88 1.56
CA TYR A 87 -0.89 -5.04 2.05
C TYR A 87 -0.21 -5.76 0.88
N ASP A 88 1.09 -6.04 0.99
CA ASP A 88 1.83 -6.68 -0.10
C ASP A 88 1.55 -8.19 -0.18
N ALA A 89 1.48 -8.72 -1.42
CA ALA A 89 1.21 -10.14 -1.67
C ALA A 89 2.42 -11.06 -1.43
N ASP A 90 3.59 -10.53 -1.05
CA ASP A 90 4.86 -11.27 -0.92
C ASP A 90 5.12 -11.91 0.45
N ASN A 91 4.09 -11.86 1.31
CA ASN A 91 4.11 -12.45 2.66
C ASN A 91 5.19 -11.87 3.60
N GLN A 92 5.64 -10.63 3.39
CA GLN A 92 6.64 -9.98 4.25
C GLN A 92 6.07 -9.37 5.53
N HIS A 93 4.78 -9.00 5.55
CA HIS A 93 4.13 -8.34 6.67
C HIS A 93 3.47 -9.32 7.65
N PHE A 94 3.46 -8.97 8.92
CA PHE A 94 2.67 -9.66 9.94
C PHE A 94 1.21 -9.21 9.82
N PRO A 95 0.25 -10.14 9.68
CA PRO A 95 -1.16 -9.75 9.52
C PRO A 95 -1.76 -9.11 10.77
N GLU A 96 -1.17 -9.34 11.94
CA GLU A 96 -1.55 -8.71 13.21
C GLU A 96 -1.38 -7.18 13.20
N ASP A 97 -0.45 -6.65 12.40
CA ASP A 97 -0.23 -5.22 12.24
C ASP A 97 -1.46 -4.50 11.67
N ILE A 98 -2.34 -5.24 10.95
CA ILE A 98 -3.63 -4.72 10.47
C ILE A 98 -4.53 -4.27 11.62
N LEU A 99 -4.50 -4.98 12.76
CA LEU A 99 -5.29 -4.60 13.95
C LEU A 99 -4.84 -3.24 14.49
N GLN A 100 -3.54 -3.01 14.55
CA GLN A 100 -2.99 -1.75 15.04
C GLN A 100 -3.30 -0.59 14.08
N ILE A 101 -3.21 -0.83 12.76
CA ILE A 101 -3.64 0.16 11.77
C ILE A 101 -5.11 0.51 11.96
N LYS A 102 -5.97 -0.50 12.05
CA LYS A 102 -7.42 -0.31 12.24
C LYS A 102 -7.70 0.49 13.51
N GLN A 103 -7.05 0.16 14.62
CA GLN A 103 -7.21 0.88 15.88
C GLN A 103 -6.89 2.36 15.71
N TYR A 104 -5.74 2.71 15.17
CA TYR A 104 -5.34 4.11 14.96
C TYR A 104 -6.28 4.86 14.02
N LEU A 105 -6.81 4.20 12.96
CA LEU A 105 -7.82 4.81 12.09
C LEU A 105 -9.12 5.10 12.85
N MET A 106 -9.57 4.17 13.70
CA MET A 106 -10.75 4.34 14.56
C MET A 106 -10.56 5.45 15.61
N GLU A 107 -9.33 5.75 16.02
CA GLU A 107 -8.96 6.87 16.89
C GLU A 107 -8.95 8.23 16.16
N GLY A 108 -9.39 8.26 14.89
CA GLY A 108 -9.54 9.47 14.11
C GLY A 108 -8.26 9.91 13.40
N ASN A 109 -7.29 9.02 13.21
CA ASN A 109 -6.17 9.30 12.33
C ASN A 109 -6.62 9.13 10.86
N SER A 110 -6.18 10.05 10.00
CA SER A 110 -6.48 10.00 8.57
C SER A 110 -5.64 8.97 7.84
N ILE A 111 -4.39 8.80 8.27
CA ILE A 111 -3.42 7.85 7.71
C ILE A 111 -2.66 7.17 8.85
N VAL A 112 -2.33 5.91 8.64
CA VAL A 112 -1.47 5.13 9.56
C VAL A 112 -0.36 4.46 8.75
N ILE A 113 0.87 4.52 9.24
CA ILE A 113 2.06 4.01 8.56
C ILE A 113 2.74 2.95 9.43
N GLY A 114 2.88 1.72 8.90
CA GLY A 114 3.76 0.70 9.49
C GLY A 114 5.20 0.92 9.02
N GLU A 115 6.05 1.52 9.86
CA GLU A 115 7.43 1.84 9.53
C GLU A 115 8.36 0.65 9.74
N ARG A 116 9.02 0.18 8.67
CA ARG A 116 10.04 -0.88 8.73
C ARG A 116 11.31 -0.38 9.43
N GLU A 117 11.96 -1.23 10.18
CA GLU A 117 13.23 -0.89 10.86
C GLU A 117 14.43 -0.88 9.91
N ASN A 118 14.37 -1.65 8.82
CA ASN A 118 15.49 -1.84 7.91
C ASN A 118 15.15 -1.49 6.45
N PHE A 119 16.05 -0.78 5.79
CA PHE A 119 15.97 -0.43 4.39
C PHE A 119 16.98 -1.22 3.56
N GLN A 120 16.53 -1.76 2.42
CA GLN A 120 17.36 -2.57 1.54
C GLN A 120 18.18 -1.72 0.56
N ARG A 121 17.74 -0.47 0.26
CA ARG A 121 18.32 0.35 -0.80
C ARG A 121 18.81 1.69 -0.26
N PHE A 122 19.88 2.20 -0.89
CA PHE A 122 20.38 3.55 -0.57
C PHE A 122 19.32 4.63 -0.82
N SER A 123 18.56 4.53 -1.93
CA SER A 123 17.48 5.47 -2.25
C SER A 123 16.36 5.48 -1.20
N GLU A 124 16.04 4.34 -0.57
CA GLU A 124 15.09 4.26 0.53
C GLU A 124 15.61 5.01 1.76
N LYS A 125 16.89 4.86 2.08
CA LYS A 125 17.54 5.58 3.19
C LYS A 125 17.53 7.10 2.97
N LEU A 126 17.77 7.55 1.73
CA LEU A 126 17.72 8.98 1.40
C LEU A 126 16.29 9.51 1.51
N PHE A 127 15.32 8.76 0.98
CA PHE A 127 13.90 9.10 1.05
C PHE A 127 13.45 9.23 2.52
N SER A 128 13.81 8.26 3.35
CA SER A 128 13.58 8.26 4.79
C SER A 128 14.14 9.53 5.46
N LYS A 129 15.40 9.88 5.21
CA LYS A 129 16.02 11.08 5.81
C LYS A 129 15.26 12.37 5.46
N VAL A 130 14.84 12.51 4.20
CA VAL A 130 14.10 13.68 3.73
C VAL A 130 12.72 13.74 4.40
N PHE A 131 11.97 12.65 4.41
CA PHE A 131 10.65 12.62 5.03
C PHE A 131 10.69 12.73 6.56
N LYS A 132 11.73 12.20 7.19
CA LYS A 132 11.95 12.40 8.63
C LYS A 132 12.19 13.87 8.95
N PHE A 133 12.97 14.57 8.12
CA PHE A 133 13.25 16.00 8.33
C PHE A 133 12.00 16.87 8.17
N PHE A 134 11.18 16.65 7.13
CA PHE A 134 10.01 17.49 6.83
C PHE A 134 8.76 17.11 7.62
N PHE A 135 8.57 15.82 7.91
CA PHE A 135 7.29 15.27 8.37
C PHE A 135 7.41 14.32 9.56
N ASP A 136 8.62 14.08 10.05
CA ASP A 136 8.89 13.10 11.11
C ASP A 136 8.41 11.68 10.75
N ILE A 137 8.53 11.26 9.47
CA ILE A 137 8.19 9.93 8.98
C ILE A 137 9.45 9.21 8.51
N GLU A 138 9.73 8.02 9.08
CA GLU A 138 10.95 7.27 8.77
C GLU A 138 10.80 6.33 7.58
N ASP A 139 9.62 5.74 7.33
CA ASP A 139 9.42 4.85 6.17
C ASP A 139 8.20 5.22 5.34
N PRO A 140 8.27 6.26 4.51
CA PRO A 140 7.17 6.61 3.62
C PRO A 140 6.93 5.59 2.50
N LEU A 141 7.88 4.70 2.24
CA LEU A 141 7.85 3.72 1.14
C LEU A 141 7.33 2.34 1.55
N THR A 142 6.96 2.14 2.81
CA THR A 142 6.38 0.87 3.26
C THR A 142 5.14 0.49 2.43
N GLY A 143 4.94 -0.80 2.16
CA GLY A 143 3.73 -1.31 1.53
C GLY A 143 2.53 -1.40 2.49
N LEU A 144 2.78 -1.35 3.81
CA LEU A 144 1.74 -1.48 4.84
C LEU A 144 1.30 -0.10 5.35
N LYS A 145 0.19 0.40 4.83
CA LYS A 145 -0.42 1.67 5.25
C LYS A 145 -1.94 1.53 5.36
N GLY A 146 -2.52 2.29 6.29
CA GLY A 146 -3.96 2.45 6.41
C GLY A 146 -4.41 3.87 6.07
N TYR A 147 -5.57 3.99 5.47
CA TYR A 147 -6.19 5.26 5.10
C TYR A 147 -7.65 5.26 5.51
N ASN A 148 -8.14 6.39 6.05
CA ASN A 148 -9.56 6.66 6.01
C ASN A 148 -9.97 6.86 4.53
N SER A 149 -11.11 6.32 4.12
CA SER A 149 -11.59 6.40 2.73
C SER A 149 -11.70 7.84 2.21
N GLU A 150 -12.04 8.78 3.08
CA GLU A 150 -12.12 10.21 2.77
C GLU A 150 -10.78 10.77 2.24
N VAL A 151 -9.63 10.22 2.68
CA VAL A 151 -8.32 10.68 2.21
C VAL A 151 -8.17 10.48 0.70
N PHE A 152 -8.66 9.36 0.19
CA PHE A 152 -8.64 9.07 -1.24
C PHE A 152 -9.68 9.89 -2.01
N ILE A 153 -10.88 10.06 -1.46
CA ILE A 153 -11.96 10.88 -2.03
C ILE A 153 -11.52 12.34 -2.14
N ASP A 154 -10.96 12.92 -1.09
CA ASP A 154 -10.47 14.31 -1.03
C ASP A 154 -9.34 14.62 -2.04
N ASN A 155 -8.67 13.59 -2.55
CA ASN A 155 -7.64 13.69 -3.58
C ASN A 155 -8.15 13.28 -4.97
N ASN A 156 -9.46 13.43 -5.23
CA ASN A 156 -10.12 13.17 -6.53
C ASN A 156 -9.98 11.74 -7.03
N GLN A 157 -9.66 10.78 -6.15
CA GLN A 157 -9.50 9.35 -6.47
C GLN A 157 -8.49 9.07 -7.60
N VAL A 158 -7.47 9.93 -7.77
CA VAL A 158 -6.48 9.80 -8.83
C VAL A 158 -5.06 9.83 -8.27
N PHE A 159 -4.20 8.96 -8.78
CA PHE A 159 -2.76 8.98 -8.55
C PHE A 159 -2.01 9.35 -9.82
N ASP A 160 -1.05 10.26 -9.72
CA ASP A 160 -0.13 10.56 -10.81
C ASP A 160 0.84 9.39 -11.02
N SER A 161 1.04 8.98 -12.27
CA SER A 161 1.97 7.90 -12.63
C SER A 161 3.44 8.22 -12.37
N ASN A 162 3.76 9.48 -12.08
CA ASN A 162 5.13 9.91 -11.78
C ASN A 162 5.56 9.59 -10.36
N PHE A 163 4.63 9.28 -9.47
CA PHE A 163 4.88 9.01 -8.06
C PHE A 163 4.75 7.52 -7.73
N LEU A 164 5.29 7.12 -6.59
CA LEU A 164 4.99 5.84 -5.97
C LEU A 164 3.70 5.98 -5.17
N VAL A 165 2.75 5.09 -5.39
CA VAL A 165 1.48 5.05 -4.67
C VAL A 165 1.69 4.97 -3.16
N GLY A 166 0.81 5.59 -2.42
CA GLY A 166 0.95 5.74 -0.99
C GLY A 166 1.97 6.78 -0.58
N THR A 167 2.95 7.09 -1.43
CA THR A 167 3.87 8.21 -1.22
C THR A 167 3.27 9.51 -1.73
N GLU A 168 2.62 9.49 -2.88
CA GLU A 168 1.89 10.66 -3.40
C GLU A 168 0.74 11.04 -2.47
N LEU A 169 -0.17 10.09 -2.21
CA LEU A 169 -1.32 10.32 -1.34
C LEU A 169 -0.90 10.74 0.06
N LEU A 170 0.17 10.10 0.59
CA LEU A 170 0.77 10.48 1.87
C LEU A 170 1.30 11.91 1.82
N THR A 171 2.08 12.28 0.81
CA THR A 171 2.68 13.62 0.69
C THR A 171 1.61 14.71 0.60
N LEU A 172 0.60 14.52 -0.25
CA LEU A 172 -0.51 15.46 -0.39
C LEU A 172 -1.29 15.62 0.92
N SER A 173 -1.48 14.53 1.65
CA SER A 173 -2.17 14.55 2.94
C SER A 173 -1.36 15.24 4.04
N LEU A 174 -0.05 15.04 4.05
CA LEU A 174 0.88 15.75 4.96
C LEU A 174 0.89 17.26 4.68
N ILE A 175 0.90 17.62 3.40
CA ILE A 175 0.76 19.01 2.95
C ILE A 175 -0.56 19.62 3.45
N LYS A 176 -1.66 18.88 3.38
CA LYS A 176 -2.97 19.28 3.90
C LYS A 176 -3.08 19.15 5.43
N LYS A 177 -1.98 18.85 6.15
CA LYS A 177 -1.93 18.67 7.61
C LYS A 177 -2.93 17.64 8.15
N LYS A 178 -3.21 16.60 7.37
CA LYS A 178 -4.04 15.47 7.84
C LYS A 178 -3.33 14.77 9.00
N LYS A 179 -4.10 14.24 9.95
CA LYS A 179 -3.57 13.54 11.13
C LYS A 179 -2.98 12.19 10.73
N VAL A 180 -1.69 11.98 11.01
CA VAL A 180 -0.96 10.75 10.67
C VAL A 180 -0.46 10.09 11.94
N ALA A 181 -0.75 8.79 12.10
CA ALA A 181 -0.11 7.93 13.10
C ALA A 181 0.93 7.03 12.42
N LYS A 182 1.91 6.59 13.21
CA LYS A 182 2.98 5.69 12.76
C LYS A 182 3.36 4.75 13.90
N PHE A 183 3.80 3.54 13.53
CA PHE A 183 4.32 2.56 14.49
C PHE A 183 5.37 1.68 13.80
N LYS A 184 6.28 1.10 14.60
CA LYS A 184 7.33 0.22 14.06
C LYS A 184 6.78 -1.17 13.77
N ILE A 185 7.13 -1.69 12.60
CA ILE A 185 6.80 -3.05 12.18
C ILE A 185 8.06 -3.86 11.93
N LYS A 186 7.95 -5.17 12.17
CA LYS A 186 8.93 -6.16 11.72
C LYS A 186 8.48 -6.72 10.37
N THR A 187 9.43 -7.17 9.57
CA THR A 187 9.15 -7.83 8.30
C THR A 187 9.89 -9.15 8.20
N PHE A 188 9.27 -10.13 7.56
CA PHE A 188 9.93 -11.36 7.18
C PHE A 188 10.88 -11.14 5.99
N GLN A 189 11.83 -12.04 5.81
CA GLN A 189 12.59 -12.09 4.56
C GLN A 189 11.66 -12.43 3.40
N ARG A 190 11.82 -11.72 2.28
CA ARG A 190 11.01 -11.92 1.10
C ARG A 190 11.23 -13.32 0.50
N THR A 191 10.15 -13.99 0.17
CA THR A 191 10.16 -15.22 -0.62
C THR A 191 10.02 -14.83 -2.09
N GLY A 192 11.12 -14.92 -2.90
CA GLY A 192 11.09 -14.62 -4.33
C GLY A 192 11.84 -13.36 -4.77
N ASN A 193 11.73 -13.03 -6.05
CA ASN A 193 12.46 -11.92 -6.67
C ASN A 193 11.86 -10.55 -6.39
N SER A 194 12.71 -9.52 -6.26
CA SER A 194 12.26 -8.14 -6.05
C SER A 194 11.48 -7.59 -7.27
N ARG A 195 10.27 -7.06 -7.05
CA ARG A 195 9.42 -6.42 -8.09
C ARG A 195 10.06 -5.20 -8.76
N TYR A 196 10.99 -4.54 -8.09
CA TYR A 196 11.67 -3.35 -8.65
C TYR A 196 12.78 -3.69 -9.64
N GLY A 197 12.94 -4.97 -10.02
CA GLY A 197 13.92 -5.42 -11.00
C GLY A 197 15.37 -5.14 -10.56
N LEU A 198 16.26 -4.92 -11.52
CA LEU A 198 17.66 -4.62 -11.27
C LEU A 198 17.81 -3.48 -10.26
N PHE A 199 18.77 -3.63 -9.34
CA PHE A 199 19.06 -2.69 -8.24
C PHE A 199 19.13 -1.21 -8.70
N ILE A 200 19.72 -0.95 -9.87
CA ILE A 200 19.87 0.38 -10.46
C ILE A 200 18.52 1.00 -10.86
N LYS A 201 17.66 0.25 -11.58
CA LYS A 201 16.35 0.75 -12.04
C LYS A 201 15.43 1.08 -10.87
N GLY A 202 15.45 0.25 -9.82
CA GLY A 202 14.67 0.48 -8.60
C GLY A 202 15.10 1.74 -7.86
N ASN A 203 16.40 1.96 -7.68
CA ASN A 203 16.91 3.19 -7.06
C ASN A 203 16.54 4.43 -7.85
N PHE A 204 16.63 4.41 -9.18
CA PHE A 204 16.26 5.55 -10.03
C PHE A 204 14.77 5.89 -9.91
N LYS A 205 13.88 4.89 -9.89
CA LYS A 205 12.43 5.10 -9.72
C LYS A 205 12.13 5.79 -8.37
N ILE A 206 12.77 5.33 -7.29
CA ILE A 206 12.60 5.88 -5.95
C ILE A 206 13.14 7.31 -5.86
N LEU A 207 14.33 7.60 -6.42
CA LEU A 207 14.90 8.94 -6.43
C LEU A 207 14.05 9.93 -7.24
N ARG A 208 13.50 9.49 -8.37
CA ARG A 208 12.54 10.28 -9.14
C ARG A 208 11.31 10.65 -8.33
N ALA A 209 10.73 9.68 -7.62
CA ALA A 209 9.58 9.91 -6.76
C ALA A 209 9.91 10.91 -5.63
N LEU A 210 11.08 10.78 -5.01
CA LEU A 210 11.56 11.72 -3.99
C LEU A 210 11.63 13.15 -4.53
N PHE A 211 12.20 13.33 -5.73
CA PHE A 211 12.29 14.63 -6.38
C PHE A 211 10.91 15.27 -6.56
N PHE A 212 9.93 14.52 -7.05
CA PHE A 212 8.57 15.04 -7.20
C PHE A 212 7.91 15.36 -5.85
N CYS A 213 8.11 14.54 -4.82
CA CYS A 213 7.61 14.85 -3.47
C CYS A 213 8.20 16.17 -2.94
N ILE A 214 9.51 16.41 -3.15
CA ILE A 214 10.15 17.68 -2.75
C ILE A 214 9.53 18.86 -3.51
N ILE A 215 9.31 18.73 -4.82
CA ILE A 215 8.66 19.80 -5.62
C ILE A 215 7.25 20.10 -5.06
N LEU A 216 6.48 19.09 -4.72
CA LEU A 216 5.15 19.28 -4.12
C LEU A 216 5.23 20.05 -2.79
N CYS A 217 6.22 19.75 -1.97
CA CYS A 217 6.42 20.44 -0.70
C CYS A 217 6.84 21.91 -0.87
N LEU A 218 7.58 22.22 -1.94
CA LEU A 218 8.07 23.59 -2.21
C LEU A 218 7.04 24.48 -2.93
N LYS A 219 6.03 23.90 -3.56
CA LYS A 219 4.94 24.65 -4.24
C LYS A 219 3.88 25.21 -3.29
N LYS A 220 4.08 25.07 -2.01
CA LYS A 220 3.32 25.67 -0.93
C LYS A 220 3.88 27.06 -0.61
#